data_a0b479080ce8ccd9d41d398cbbc89c6c
#
_entry.id   a0b479080ce8ccd9d41d398cbbc89c6c
#
_cell.length_a   1.000
_cell.length_b   1.000
_cell.length_c   1.000
_cell.angle_alpha   90.00
_cell.angle_beta   90.00
_cell.angle_gamma   90.00
#
_symmetry.space_group_name_H-M   'P 1'
#
loop_
_entity.id
_entity.type
_entity.pdbx_description
1 polymer ?
#
loop_
_entity_poly.entity_id
_entity_poly.type
_entity_poly.pdbx_seq_one_letter_code
_entity_poly.pdbx_strand_id
1 'polypeptide(L)'
;MAKAVRKAFAADADNYDRARRKLVPCFDDFYRTALELLPFGADDRFELLDLGAGTGLLSAMIAEAFPNARLTLFDLTPEMLTIARQRLKPVGKRVKFVTADFAKAAPSKPYDAVVSALAIYHLPDSGKRHLFADIFKYLTPGGVFINADQVAGEDAAIDERAR
;
A
#
# COMPACT_ATOMS: atom_id res chain seq x y z
N MET A 1 6.66 -17.11 7.11
CA MET A 1 6.58 -16.27 5.91
C MET A 1 6.93 -14.80 6.20
N ALA A 2 6.24 -14.10 7.09
CA ALA A 2 6.51 -12.68 7.42
C ALA A 2 7.98 -12.34 7.78
N LYS A 3 8.67 -13.19 8.53
CA LYS A 3 10.09 -12.98 8.93
C LYS A 3 11.06 -13.02 7.74
N ALA A 4 10.82 -13.91 6.76
CA ALA A 4 11.64 -14.02 5.55
C ALA A 4 11.39 -12.82 4.61
N VAL A 5 10.12 -12.45 4.42
CA VAL A 5 9.69 -11.29 3.64
C VAL A 5 10.31 -10.01 4.22
N ARG A 6 10.20 -9.79 5.53
CA ARG A 6 10.81 -8.64 6.20
C ARG A 6 12.33 -8.58 5.97
N LYS A 7 13.04 -9.71 6.12
CA LYS A 7 14.50 -9.75 5.94
C LYS A 7 14.91 -9.38 4.52
N ALA A 8 14.19 -9.86 3.50
CA ALA A 8 14.47 -9.55 2.10
C ALA A 8 14.30 -8.05 1.81
N PHE A 9 13.20 -7.44 2.28
CA PHE A 9 12.93 -6.03 2.07
C PHE A 9 13.88 -5.10 2.85
N ALA A 10 14.26 -5.47 4.07
CA ALA A 10 15.22 -4.68 4.85
C ALA A 10 16.61 -4.62 4.20
N ALA A 11 17.03 -5.71 3.52
CA ALA A 11 18.36 -5.80 2.92
C ALA A 11 18.55 -4.91 1.69
N ASP A 12 17.47 -4.52 0.98
CA ASP A 12 17.54 -3.77 -0.28
C ASP A 12 16.70 -2.48 -0.27
N ALA A 13 16.36 -1.99 0.91
CA ALA A 13 15.46 -0.85 1.06
C ALA A 13 15.93 0.40 0.30
N ASP A 14 17.25 0.69 0.29
CA ASP A 14 17.82 1.86 -0.37
C ASP A 14 17.75 1.80 -1.92
N ASN A 15 17.77 0.60 -2.49
CA ASN A 15 17.67 0.39 -3.95
C ASN A 15 16.26 0.02 -4.41
N TYR A 16 15.35 -0.16 -3.48
CA TYR A 16 14.02 -0.73 -3.71
C TYR A 16 13.25 -0.02 -4.81
N ASP A 17 13.16 1.29 -4.78
CA ASP A 17 12.37 2.05 -5.75
C ASP A 17 12.94 1.96 -7.17
N ARG A 18 14.28 1.94 -7.30
CA ARG A 18 14.95 1.77 -8.58
C ARG A 18 14.69 0.39 -9.18
N ALA A 19 14.79 -0.65 -8.35
CA ALA A 19 14.49 -2.01 -8.75
C ALA A 19 13.01 -2.16 -9.12
N ARG A 20 12.12 -1.57 -8.31
CA ARG A 20 10.67 -1.59 -8.50
C ARG A 20 10.24 -1.02 -9.84
N ARG A 21 10.79 0.14 -10.23
CA ARG A 21 10.49 0.78 -11.52
C ARG A 21 10.88 -0.09 -12.73
N LYS A 22 11.85 -1.00 -12.57
CA LYS A 22 12.27 -1.95 -13.61
C LYS A 22 11.46 -3.24 -13.63
N LEU A 23 10.93 -3.63 -12.46
CA LEU A 23 10.26 -4.93 -12.28
C LEU A 23 8.75 -4.85 -12.48
N VAL A 24 8.15 -3.68 -12.26
CA VAL A 24 6.70 -3.50 -12.43
C VAL A 24 6.41 -3.02 -13.85
N PRO A 25 5.75 -3.85 -14.69
CA PRO A 25 5.33 -3.42 -16.02
C PRO A 25 4.41 -2.20 -15.92
N CYS A 26 4.55 -1.25 -16.86
CA CYS A 26 3.74 -0.04 -16.89
C CYS A 26 3.68 0.70 -15.54
N PHE A 27 4.84 0.82 -14.87
CA PHE A 27 4.97 1.31 -13.50
C PHE A 27 4.18 2.60 -13.22
N ASP A 28 4.30 3.59 -14.11
CA ASP A 28 3.64 4.88 -13.91
C ASP A 28 2.12 4.75 -14.06
N ASP A 29 1.63 3.95 -15.01
CA ASP A 29 0.20 3.67 -15.20
C ASP A 29 -0.37 2.87 -14.02
N PHE A 30 0.38 1.90 -13.51
CA PHE A 30 -0.01 1.07 -12.37
C PHE A 30 -0.34 1.92 -11.14
N TYR A 31 0.55 2.82 -10.76
CA TYR A 31 0.33 3.70 -9.61
C TYR A 31 -0.67 4.81 -9.90
N ARG A 32 -0.67 5.36 -11.11
CA ARG A 32 -1.65 6.38 -11.53
C ARG A 32 -3.06 5.83 -11.49
N THR A 33 -3.31 4.63 -12.01
CA THR A 33 -4.63 4.00 -11.96
C THR A 33 -5.11 3.82 -10.52
N ALA A 34 -4.24 3.37 -9.60
CA ALA A 34 -4.60 3.26 -8.19
C ALA A 34 -5.01 4.62 -7.59
N LEU A 35 -4.36 5.70 -8.02
CA LEU A 35 -4.67 7.06 -7.58
C LEU A 35 -6.01 7.56 -8.17
N GLU A 36 -6.25 7.34 -9.46
CA GLU A 36 -7.46 7.77 -10.19
C GLU A 36 -8.74 7.07 -9.70
N LEU A 37 -8.60 5.88 -9.11
CA LEU A 37 -9.71 5.14 -8.53
C LEU A 37 -10.18 5.69 -7.16
N LEU A 38 -9.45 6.62 -6.55
CA LEU A 38 -9.89 7.27 -5.31
C LEU A 38 -11.02 8.26 -5.63
N PRO A 39 -12.23 8.08 -5.04
CA PRO A 39 -13.42 8.85 -5.42
C PRO A 39 -13.52 10.19 -4.66
N PHE A 40 -12.38 10.88 -4.51
CA PHE A 40 -12.31 12.14 -3.76
C PHE A 40 -11.91 13.30 -4.67
N GLY A 41 -12.43 14.48 -4.37
CA GLY A 41 -11.95 15.72 -4.93
C GLY A 41 -10.61 16.14 -4.34
N ALA A 42 -9.83 16.94 -5.07
CA ALA A 42 -8.50 17.38 -4.63
C ALA A 42 -8.51 18.11 -3.27
N ASP A 43 -9.60 18.82 -2.96
CA ASP A 43 -9.74 19.59 -1.71
C ASP A 43 -10.42 18.82 -0.58
N ASP A 44 -10.81 17.57 -0.82
CA ASP A 44 -11.51 16.76 0.17
C ASP A 44 -10.61 16.39 1.35
N ARG A 45 -11.23 16.27 2.52
CA ARG A 45 -10.60 15.79 3.74
C ARG A 45 -11.07 14.38 4.01
N PHE A 46 -10.16 13.43 3.97
CA PHE A 46 -10.44 12.03 4.24
C PHE A 46 -9.27 11.35 4.96
N GLU A 47 -9.57 10.24 5.60
CA GLU A 47 -8.61 9.41 6.29
C GLU A 47 -8.27 8.19 5.42
N LEU A 48 -6.99 7.99 5.13
CA LEU A 48 -6.52 6.91 4.28
C LEU A 48 -5.53 6.02 5.04
N LEU A 49 -5.70 4.71 4.86
CA LEU A 49 -4.77 3.68 5.33
C LEU A 49 -4.05 3.03 4.14
N ASP A 50 -2.72 3.03 4.16
CA ASP A 50 -1.86 2.34 3.19
C ASP A 50 -1.27 1.08 3.83
N LEU A 51 -1.71 -0.09 3.35
CA LEU A 51 -1.30 -1.41 3.86
C LEU A 51 -0.10 -1.96 3.09
N GLY A 52 1.02 -2.15 3.77
CA GLY A 52 2.27 -2.53 3.15
C GLY A 52 2.89 -1.36 2.38
N ALA A 53 2.87 -0.18 2.99
CA ALA A 53 3.26 1.08 2.36
C ALA A 53 4.71 1.12 1.84
N GLY A 54 5.58 0.24 2.34
CA GLY A 54 6.98 0.15 1.93
C GLY A 54 7.70 1.49 2.10
N THR A 55 8.32 1.95 1.02
CA THR A 55 9.02 3.24 0.96
C THR A 55 8.07 4.45 0.84
N GLY A 56 6.75 4.25 0.90
CA GLY A 56 5.74 5.30 0.86
C GLY A 56 5.51 5.91 -0.52
N LEU A 57 5.80 5.18 -1.60
CA LEU A 57 5.69 5.69 -2.96
C LEU A 57 4.24 6.07 -3.32
N LEU A 58 3.29 5.13 -3.17
CA LEU A 58 1.87 5.40 -3.42
C LEU A 58 1.35 6.49 -2.49
N SER A 59 1.68 6.42 -1.22
CA SER A 59 1.30 7.44 -0.23
C SER A 59 1.81 8.85 -0.59
N ALA A 60 3.00 8.97 -1.19
CA ALA A 60 3.53 10.27 -1.63
C ALA A 60 2.71 10.85 -2.80
N MET A 61 2.37 10.03 -3.78
CA MET A 61 1.51 10.44 -4.91
C MET A 61 0.11 10.85 -4.41
N ILE A 62 -0.46 10.11 -3.45
CA ILE A 62 -1.74 10.45 -2.84
C ILE A 62 -1.65 11.77 -2.05
N ALA A 63 -0.58 11.96 -1.28
CA ALA A 63 -0.40 13.18 -0.48
C ALA A 63 -0.22 14.45 -1.35
N GLU A 64 0.33 14.29 -2.56
CA GLU A 64 0.47 15.34 -3.56
C GLU A 64 -0.88 15.67 -4.22
N ALA A 65 -1.61 14.63 -4.65
CA ALA A 65 -2.91 14.81 -5.32
C ALA A 65 -4.02 15.30 -4.38
N PHE A 66 -3.94 14.93 -3.09
CA PHE A 66 -4.94 15.25 -2.06
C PHE A 66 -4.29 15.96 -0.86
N PRO A 67 -4.04 17.26 -0.96
CA PRO A 67 -3.31 18.01 0.06
C PRO A 67 -4.00 18.10 1.43
N ASN A 68 -5.27 17.75 1.52
CA ASN A 68 -6.04 17.72 2.77
C ASN A 68 -6.24 16.32 3.36
N ALA A 69 -5.85 15.26 2.64
CA ALA A 69 -5.92 13.88 3.12
C ALA A 69 -4.99 13.63 4.30
N ARG A 70 -5.41 12.77 5.23
CA ARG A 70 -4.58 12.25 6.32
C ARG A 70 -4.26 10.80 6.08
N LEU A 71 -2.98 10.46 6.10
CA LEU A 71 -2.49 9.13 5.75
C LEU A 71 -1.96 8.40 6.99
N THR A 72 -2.27 7.11 7.05
CA THR A 72 -1.63 6.18 7.99
C THR A 72 -0.96 5.08 7.19
N LEU A 73 0.34 4.95 7.33
CA LEU A 73 1.15 3.97 6.61
C LEU A 73 1.45 2.80 7.54
N PHE A 74 1.00 1.61 7.18
CA PHE A 74 1.36 0.35 7.84
C PHE A 74 2.40 -0.38 7.02
N ASP A 75 3.51 -0.75 7.65
CA ASP A 75 4.48 -1.68 7.07
C ASP A 75 5.13 -2.55 8.15
N LEU A 76 5.45 -3.77 7.79
CA LEU A 76 6.14 -4.72 8.67
C LEU A 76 7.61 -4.36 8.89
N THR A 77 8.21 -3.59 7.97
CA THR A 77 9.64 -3.34 7.84
C THR A 77 9.98 -1.91 8.29
N PRO A 78 10.57 -1.71 9.49
CA PRO A 78 10.93 -0.38 10.00
C PRO A 78 11.88 0.38 9.08
N GLU A 79 12.77 -0.33 8.39
CA GLU A 79 13.73 0.21 7.43
C GLU A 79 13.00 0.88 6.26
N MET A 80 11.97 0.24 5.71
CA MET A 80 11.10 0.81 4.68
C MET A 80 10.38 2.07 5.17
N LEU A 81 9.83 2.03 6.38
CA LEU A 81 9.17 3.20 6.97
C LEU A 81 10.15 4.34 7.26
N THR A 82 11.45 4.06 7.43
CA THR A 82 12.46 5.12 7.55
C THR A 82 12.59 5.90 6.25
N ILE A 83 12.61 5.21 5.10
CA ILE A 83 12.62 5.84 3.77
C ILE A 83 11.30 6.59 3.53
N ALA A 84 10.16 5.97 3.88
CA ALA A 84 8.85 6.61 3.78
C ALA A 84 8.78 7.91 4.60
N ARG A 85 9.36 7.95 5.81
CA ARG A 85 9.45 9.17 6.64
C ARG A 85 10.26 10.27 5.97
N GLN A 86 11.36 9.92 5.33
CA GLN A 86 12.19 10.89 4.59
C GLN A 86 11.42 11.45 3.39
N ARG A 87 10.77 10.57 2.60
CA ARG A 87 9.97 10.94 1.42
C ARG A 87 8.81 11.85 1.78
N LEU A 88 8.07 11.51 2.82
CA LEU A 88 6.86 12.22 3.25
C LEU A 88 7.12 13.33 4.27
N LYS A 89 8.38 13.68 4.52
CA LYS A 89 8.73 14.78 5.42
C LYS A 89 8.03 16.10 5.10
N PRO A 90 7.87 16.51 3.83
CA PRO A 90 7.13 17.74 3.49
C PRO A 90 5.65 17.70 3.85
N VAL A 91 5.05 16.51 3.92
CA VAL A 91 3.62 16.31 4.24
C VAL A 91 3.33 16.59 5.72
N GLY A 92 4.34 16.45 6.58
CA GLY A 92 4.29 16.85 7.98
C GLY A 92 3.34 16.00 8.82
N LYS A 93 2.55 16.67 9.66
CA LYS A 93 1.66 16.03 10.66
C LYS A 93 0.47 15.25 10.07
N ARG A 94 0.23 15.34 8.76
CA ARG A 94 -0.84 14.61 8.08
C ARG A 94 -0.53 13.12 7.87
N VAL A 95 0.71 12.70 8.14
CA VAL A 95 1.14 11.30 7.95
C VAL A 95 1.52 10.67 9.28
N LYS A 96 0.95 9.47 9.53
CA LYS A 96 1.32 8.58 10.63
C LYS A 96 1.99 7.32 10.08
N PHE A 97 2.97 6.80 10.79
CA PHE A 97 3.71 5.59 10.42
C PHE A 97 3.58 4.56 11.53
N VAL A 98 3.16 3.37 11.19
CA VAL A 98 2.91 2.26 12.12
C VAL A 98 3.69 1.04 11.65
N THR A 99 4.65 0.60 12.44
CA THR A 99 5.32 -0.68 12.20
C THR A 99 4.41 -1.80 12.70
N ALA A 100 3.76 -2.50 11.78
CA ALA A 100 2.81 -3.55 12.08
C ALA A 100 2.71 -4.58 10.93
N ASP A 101 2.38 -5.81 11.30
CA ASP A 101 1.96 -6.85 10.35
C ASP A 101 0.46 -6.65 10.08
N PHE A 102 0.11 -6.13 8.92
CA PHE A 102 -1.27 -5.84 8.55
C PHE A 102 -2.15 -7.09 8.48
N ALA A 103 -1.55 -8.28 8.41
CA ALA A 103 -2.29 -9.54 8.50
C ALA A 103 -2.72 -9.89 9.95
N LYS A 104 -2.24 -9.15 10.95
CA LYS A 104 -2.49 -9.42 12.37
C LYS A 104 -2.94 -8.20 13.16
N ALA A 105 -2.59 -7.00 12.70
CA ALA A 105 -2.87 -5.76 13.40
C ALA A 105 -4.13 -5.10 12.87
N ALA A 106 -5.06 -4.84 13.76
CA ALA A 106 -6.24 -4.03 13.46
C ALA A 106 -5.88 -2.53 13.45
N PRO A 107 -6.39 -1.74 12.50
CA PRO A 107 -6.34 -0.30 12.58
C PRO A 107 -7.07 0.22 13.82
N SER A 108 -6.63 1.36 14.32
CA SER A 108 -7.18 1.95 15.55
C SER A 108 -8.47 2.76 15.34
N LYS A 109 -8.89 2.95 14.10
CA LYS A 109 -10.06 3.78 13.73
C LYS A 109 -10.56 3.38 12.33
N PRO A 110 -11.79 3.82 11.95
CA PRO A 110 -12.26 3.70 10.57
C PRO A 110 -11.47 4.58 9.60
N TYR A 111 -11.53 4.23 8.30
CA TYR A 111 -10.91 4.96 7.21
C TYR A 111 -11.88 5.14 6.05
N ASP A 112 -11.76 6.26 5.34
CA ASP A 112 -12.57 6.55 4.15
C ASP A 112 -12.00 5.82 2.92
N ALA A 113 -10.69 5.57 2.92
CA ALA A 113 -10.03 4.74 1.93
C ALA A 113 -8.99 3.82 2.58
N VAL A 114 -8.90 2.61 2.06
CA VAL A 114 -7.78 1.69 2.29
C VAL A 114 -7.14 1.40 0.95
N VAL A 115 -5.82 1.53 0.88
CA VAL A 115 -5.05 1.21 -0.32
C VAL A 115 -3.96 0.20 0.00
N SER A 116 -3.56 -0.56 -1.01
CA SER A 116 -2.37 -1.41 -0.95
C SER A 116 -1.79 -1.53 -2.34
N ALA A 117 -0.45 -1.48 -2.45
CA ALA A 117 0.24 -1.69 -3.71
C ALA A 117 1.35 -2.74 -3.55
N LEU A 118 1.20 -3.85 -4.27
CA LEU A 118 2.19 -4.93 -4.36
C LEU A 118 2.64 -5.46 -2.98
N ALA A 119 1.67 -5.65 -2.08
CA ALA A 119 1.91 -6.14 -0.72
C ALA A 119 1.03 -7.33 -0.33
N ILE A 120 -0.25 -7.32 -0.68
CA ILE A 120 -1.22 -8.33 -0.24
C ILE A 120 -0.99 -9.68 -0.94
N TYR A 121 -0.42 -9.69 -2.15
CA TYR A 121 -0.10 -10.94 -2.88
C TYR A 121 0.83 -11.88 -2.10
N HIS A 122 1.62 -11.37 -1.16
CA HIS A 122 2.47 -12.18 -0.29
C HIS A 122 1.69 -13.06 0.71
N LEU A 123 0.42 -12.76 0.95
CA LEU A 123 -0.42 -13.55 1.85
C LEU A 123 -0.93 -14.82 1.16
N PRO A 124 -1.09 -15.93 1.90
CA PRO A 124 -1.84 -17.08 1.42
C PRO A 124 -3.33 -16.70 1.27
N ASP A 125 -4.08 -17.43 0.47
CA ASP A 125 -5.49 -17.11 0.17
C ASP A 125 -6.38 -17.02 1.41
N SER A 126 -6.14 -17.86 2.41
CA SER A 126 -6.84 -17.76 3.69
C SER A 126 -6.54 -16.44 4.40
N GLY A 127 -5.29 -15.98 4.35
CA GLY A 127 -4.87 -14.68 4.90
C GLY A 127 -5.49 -13.51 4.15
N LYS A 128 -5.55 -13.57 2.81
CA LYS A 128 -6.21 -12.56 1.99
C LYS A 128 -7.70 -12.43 2.36
N ARG A 129 -8.41 -13.57 2.47
CA ARG A 129 -9.84 -13.58 2.85
C ARG A 129 -10.08 -12.94 4.21
N HIS A 130 -9.26 -13.26 5.22
CA HIS A 130 -9.37 -12.63 6.54
C HIS A 130 -9.10 -11.13 6.47
N LEU A 131 -8.02 -10.74 5.79
CA LEU A 131 -7.67 -9.33 5.64
C LEU A 131 -8.78 -8.53 4.95
N PHE A 132 -9.36 -9.04 3.87
CA PHE A 132 -10.45 -8.36 3.15
C PHE A 132 -11.70 -8.22 4.02
N ALA A 133 -12.05 -9.25 4.80
CA ALA A 133 -13.15 -9.17 5.76
C ALA A 133 -12.88 -8.14 6.86
N ASP A 134 -11.64 -8.01 7.30
CA ASP A 134 -11.26 -7.01 8.29
C ASP A 134 -11.22 -5.60 7.69
N ILE A 135 -10.67 -5.41 6.49
CA ILE A 135 -10.72 -4.12 5.78
C ILE A 135 -12.16 -3.62 5.67
N PHE A 136 -13.10 -4.49 5.29
CA PHE A 136 -14.51 -4.13 5.21
C PHE A 136 -15.07 -3.56 6.53
N LYS A 137 -14.62 -4.07 7.68
CA LYS A 137 -15.03 -3.56 9.01
C LYS A 137 -14.42 -2.20 9.36
N TYR A 138 -13.26 -1.88 8.75
CA TYR A 138 -12.54 -0.62 9.02
C TYR A 138 -12.88 0.49 8.04
N LEU A 139 -13.59 0.19 6.96
CA LEU A 139 -14.08 1.22 6.06
C LEU A 139 -15.28 1.96 6.68
N THR A 140 -15.30 3.27 6.51
CA THR A 140 -16.50 4.06 6.78
C THR A 140 -17.62 3.67 5.80
N PRO A 141 -18.89 3.91 6.10
CA PRO A 141 -19.96 3.73 5.12
C PRO A 141 -19.68 4.51 3.84
N GLY A 142 -19.63 3.83 2.70
CA GLY A 142 -19.25 4.43 1.40
C GLY A 142 -17.75 4.51 1.17
N GLY A 143 -16.93 4.06 2.11
CA GLY A 143 -15.47 3.99 1.95
C GLY A 143 -15.03 2.97 0.89
N VAL A 144 -13.81 3.14 0.37
CA VAL A 144 -13.29 2.34 -0.74
C VAL A 144 -12.04 1.56 -0.35
N PHE A 145 -11.87 0.38 -0.95
CA PHE A 145 -10.64 -0.39 -0.89
C PHE A 145 -10.06 -0.56 -2.30
N ILE A 146 -8.79 -0.15 -2.47
CA ILE A 146 -8.05 -0.28 -3.73
C ILE A 146 -6.85 -1.16 -3.48
N ASN A 147 -6.79 -2.30 -4.19
CA ASN A 147 -5.66 -3.21 -4.16
C ASN A 147 -5.02 -3.28 -5.56
N ALA A 148 -3.88 -2.62 -5.72
CA ALA A 148 -3.06 -2.69 -6.91
C ALA A 148 -2.01 -3.80 -6.71
N ASP A 149 -2.26 -4.98 -7.28
CA ASP A 149 -1.45 -6.15 -6.98
C ASP A 149 -1.25 -7.07 -8.18
N GLN A 150 -0.29 -7.95 -8.09
CA GLN A 150 -0.11 -9.03 -9.06
C GLN A 150 -1.09 -10.15 -8.75
N VAL A 151 -1.73 -10.65 -9.79
CA VAL A 151 -2.60 -11.83 -9.73
C VAL A 151 -2.03 -12.93 -10.60
N ALA A 152 -2.17 -14.18 -10.16
CA ALA A 152 -1.83 -15.33 -10.99
C ALA A 152 -2.81 -15.40 -12.17
N GLY A 153 -2.30 -15.80 -13.35
CA GLY A 153 -3.17 -16.13 -14.47
C GLY A 153 -4.04 -17.34 -14.18
N GLU A 154 -5.15 -17.49 -14.91
CA GLU A 154 -6.04 -18.65 -14.79
C GLU A 154 -5.35 -19.96 -15.18
N ASP A 155 -4.33 -19.89 -16.05
CA ASP A 155 -3.48 -21.00 -16.45
C ASP A 155 -2.01 -20.61 -16.59
N ALA A 156 -1.13 -21.61 -16.72
CA ALA A 156 0.31 -21.42 -16.85
C ALA A 156 0.71 -20.61 -18.10
N ALA A 157 -0.07 -20.65 -19.18
CA ALA A 157 0.22 -19.93 -20.42
C ALA A 157 -0.03 -18.41 -20.26
N ILE A 158 -0.98 -18.03 -19.40
CA ILE A 158 -1.24 -16.62 -19.06
C ILE A 158 -0.13 -16.12 -18.15
N ASP A 159 0.29 -16.91 -17.16
CA ASP A 159 1.39 -16.56 -16.25
C ASP A 159 2.73 -16.37 -16.97
N GLU A 160 3.03 -17.19 -17.99
CA GLU A 160 4.26 -17.05 -18.79
C GLU A 160 4.29 -15.77 -19.62
N ARG A 161 3.16 -15.25 -20.07
CA ARG A 161 3.07 -13.99 -20.84
C ARG A 161 3.21 -12.75 -19.98
N ALA A 162 3.01 -12.88 -18.67
CA ALA A 162 3.10 -11.78 -17.70
C ALA A 162 4.50 -11.61 -17.08
N ARG A 163 5.45 -12.51 -17.43
CA ARG A 163 6.86 -12.46 -16.99
C ARG A 163 7.77 -11.86 -18.05
#